data_f03ecd9a3661daa11e540a8fd4260b07
#
_entry.id   f03ecd9a3661daa11e540a8fd4260b07
#
_cell.length_a   1.000
_cell.length_b   1.000
_cell.length_c   1.000
_cell.angle_alpha   90.00
_cell.angle_beta   90.00
_cell.angle_gamma   90.00
#
_symmetry.space_group_name_H-M   'P 1'
#
loop_
_entity.id
_entity.type
_entity.pdbx_description
1 polymer ?
#
loop_
_entity_poly.entity_id
_entity_poly.type
_entity_poly.pdbx_seq_one_letter_code
_entity_poly.pdbx_strand_id
1 'polypeptide(L)' 'MERIIKEGKVLRSFNDKENNLKAYAKGDTFRAEDTRYFELFRQGFLSEGKTVTSKNSK' A
#
# COMPACT_ATOMS: atom_id res chain seq x y z
N MET A 1 12.13 -0.27 16.03
CA MET A 1 12.12 0.55 14.90
C MET A 1 10.78 0.81 14.41
N GLU A 2 10.54 2.02 14.02
CA GLU A 2 9.24 2.38 13.52
C GLU A 2 9.14 2.09 12.07
N ARG A 3 7.97 1.75 11.64
CA ARG A 3 7.71 1.58 10.24
C ARG A 3 6.67 2.56 9.82
N ILE A 4 6.85 3.14 8.67
CA ILE A 4 5.88 4.06 8.12
C ILE A 4 5.02 3.28 7.17
N ILE A 5 3.75 3.17 7.49
CA ILE A 5 2.80 2.44 6.67
C ILE A 5 1.92 3.45 5.96
N LYS A 6 1.72 3.25 4.68
CA LYS A 6 0.84 4.10 3.90
C LYS A 6 -0.37 3.31 3.46
N GLU A 7 -1.50 3.99 3.41
CA GLU A 7 -2.74 3.38 3.04
C GLU A 7 -3.43 4.24 2.00
N GLY A 8 -3.98 3.61 1.00
CA GLY A 8 -4.67 4.35 -0.04
C GLY A 8 -5.52 3.42 -0.87
N LYS A 9 -6.19 3.98 -1.85
CA LYS A 9 -7.08 3.21 -2.69
C LYS A 9 -6.37 2.71 -3.92
N VAL A 10 -6.77 1.54 -4.35
CA VAL A 10 -6.22 0.92 -5.54
C VAL A 10 -6.92 1.54 -6.74
N LEU A 11 -6.13 2.04 -7.68
CA LEU A 11 -6.66 2.65 -8.90
C LEU A 11 -6.73 1.67 -10.05
N ARG A 12 -5.87 0.67 -10.05
CA ARG A 12 -5.84 -0.34 -11.09
C ARG A 12 -5.59 -1.69 -10.45
N SER A 13 -6.25 -2.70 -10.92
CA SER A 13 -6.06 -4.01 -10.31
C SER A 13 -4.64 -4.50 -10.51
N PHE A 14 -4.13 -5.20 -9.53
CA PHE A 14 -2.80 -5.77 -9.61
C PHE A 14 -2.68 -6.91 -8.62
N ASN A 15 -1.63 -7.69 -8.78
CA ASN A 15 -1.34 -8.77 -7.87
C ASN A 15 -0.11 -8.41 -7.08
N ASP A 16 -0.19 -8.58 -5.77
CA ASP A 16 0.91 -8.24 -4.89
C ASP A 16 1.74 -9.49 -4.65
N LYS A 17 2.88 -9.56 -5.30
CA LYS A 17 3.71 -10.75 -5.17
C LYS A 17 4.22 -10.96 -3.78
N GLU A 18 4.44 -9.89 -3.05
CA GLU A 18 5.01 -10.04 -1.74
C GLU A 18 3.99 -10.45 -0.71
N ASN A 19 2.73 -10.49 -1.10
CA ASN A 19 1.69 -10.89 -0.19
C ASN A 19 0.97 -12.10 -0.75
N ASN A 20 1.74 -13.07 -1.19
CA ASN A 20 1.21 -14.32 -1.71
C ASN A 20 0.33 -14.10 -2.92
N LEU A 21 0.74 -13.19 -3.76
CA LEU A 21 -0.01 -12.89 -5.00
C LEU A 21 -1.43 -12.50 -4.73
N LYS A 22 -1.65 -11.85 -3.60
CA LYS A 22 -2.99 -11.41 -3.30
C LYS A 22 -3.44 -10.40 -4.34
N ALA A 23 -4.63 -10.58 -4.87
CA ALA A 23 -5.14 -9.71 -5.91
C ALA A 23 -5.89 -8.55 -5.29
N TYR A 24 -5.63 -7.37 -5.82
CA TYR A 24 -6.34 -6.17 -5.42
C TYR A 24 -7.06 -5.62 -6.62
N ALA A 25 -8.26 -5.13 -6.41
CA ALA A 25 -9.04 -4.58 -7.49
C ALA A 25 -9.23 -3.09 -7.28
N LYS A 26 -9.61 -2.42 -8.34
CA LYS A 26 -9.86 -1.00 -8.24
C LYS A 26 -10.90 -0.72 -7.17
N GLY A 27 -10.58 0.23 -6.30
CA GLY A 27 -11.46 0.57 -5.20
C GLY A 27 -11.11 -0.09 -3.90
N ASP A 28 -10.23 -1.08 -3.93
CA ASP A 28 -9.81 -1.73 -2.70
C ASP A 28 -8.88 -0.81 -1.91
N THR A 29 -8.73 -1.12 -0.65
CA THR A 29 -7.78 -0.41 0.19
C THR A 29 -6.51 -1.22 0.30
N PHE A 30 -5.39 -0.56 0.11
CA PHE A 30 -4.09 -1.23 0.15
C PHE A 30 -3.20 -0.54 1.18
N ARG A 31 -2.49 -1.33 1.94
CA ARG A 31 -1.53 -0.83 2.91
C ARG A 31 -0.21 -1.49 2.69
N ALA A 32 0.84 -0.73 2.84
CA ALA A 32 2.18 -1.28 2.74
C ALA A 32 3.16 -0.28 3.32
N GLU A 33 4.39 -0.71 3.50
CA GLU A 33 5.42 0.20 3.92
C GLU A 33 5.58 1.29 2.88
N ASP A 34 6.06 2.44 3.31
CA ASP A 34 6.10 3.60 2.42
C ASP A 34 6.93 3.31 1.16
N THR A 35 8.02 2.57 1.26
CA THR A 35 8.81 2.29 0.08
C THR A 35 8.03 1.44 -0.90
N ARG A 36 7.36 0.41 -0.40
CA ARG A 36 6.57 -0.45 -1.27
C ARG A 36 5.39 0.31 -1.84
N TYR A 37 4.73 1.09 -1.01
CA TYR A 37 3.58 1.86 -1.47
C TYR A 37 4.01 2.84 -2.55
N PHE A 38 5.17 3.47 -2.35
CA PHE A 38 5.64 4.45 -3.30
C PHE A 38 5.91 3.81 -4.67
N GLU A 39 6.44 2.60 -4.66
CA GLU A 39 6.70 1.91 -5.92
C GLU A 39 5.41 1.72 -6.71
N LEU A 40 4.38 1.27 -6.05
CA LEU A 40 3.11 1.05 -6.74
C LEU A 40 2.43 2.36 -7.09
N PHE A 41 2.62 3.35 -6.24
CA PHE A 41 2.04 4.66 -6.50
C PHE A 41 2.62 5.28 -7.76
N ARG A 42 3.94 5.21 -7.91
CA ARG A 42 4.54 5.84 -9.06
C ARG A 42 4.27 5.06 -10.34
N GLN A 43 3.85 3.82 -10.23
CA GLN A 43 3.47 3.06 -11.41
C GLN A 43 2.00 3.27 -11.77
N GLY A 44 1.28 3.99 -10.96
CA GLY A 44 -0.10 4.30 -11.29
C GLY A 44 -1.12 3.32 -10.75
N PHE A 45 -0.71 2.41 -9.89
CA PHE A 45 -1.65 1.44 -9.34
C PHE A 45 -2.39 1.97 -8.13
N LEU A 46 -1.79 2.90 -7.40
CA LEU A 46 -2.37 3.38 -6.16
C LEU A 46 -2.59 4.87 -6.22
N SER A 47 -3.58 5.33 -5.46
CA SER A 47 -3.80 6.76 -5.35
C SER A 47 -2.84 7.32 -4.31
N GLU A 48 -2.93 8.61 -4.11
CA GLU A 48 -2.12 9.27 -3.12
C GLU A 48 -2.53 8.74 -1.76
N GLY A 49 -1.63 8.07 -1.09
CA GLY A 49 -1.93 7.48 0.17
C GLY A 49 -1.66 8.41 1.32
N LYS A 50 -2.15 8.04 2.48
CA LYS A 50 -1.83 8.81 3.66
C LYS A 50 -1.07 7.92 4.62
N THR A 51 -0.27 8.53 5.44
CA THR A 51 0.56 7.81 6.37
C THR A 51 -0.26 7.31 7.53
N VAL A 52 -0.14 6.03 7.78
CA VAL A 52 -0.79 5.42 8.91
C VAL A 52 0.30 4.74 9.66
N THR A 53 0.85 5.36 10.64
CA THR A 53 1.96 4.78 11.33
C THR A 53 1.52 3.73 12.25
N SER A 54 2.14 2.63 12.21
CA SER A 54 1.74 1.66 13.09
C SER A 54 2.67 1.61 14.19
N LYS A 55 2.89 2.47 14.95
CA LYS A 55 3.69 2.37 15.93
C LYS A 55 3.26 1.65 16.99
N ASN A 56 3.67 1.02 17.43
CA ASN A 56 3.22 0.33 18.28
C ASN A 56 3.22 0.68 19.48
N SER A 57 2.94 1.00 19.79
CA SER A 57 2.88 1.51 20.79
C SER A 57 2.81 0.94 21.82
N LYS A 58 2.86 0.73 21.97
CA LYS A 58 2.72 0.39 22.60
C LYS A 58 2.57 0.09 22.77
#